data_d08f8f3b3a5b66479df7f5c7338d1f0d
#
_entry.id   d08f8f3b3a5b66479df7f5c7338d1f0d
#
_cell.length_a   1.000
_cell.length_b   1.000
_cell.length_c   1.000
_cell.angle_alpha   90.00
_cell.angle_beta   90.00
_cell.angle_gamma   90.00
#
_symmetry.space_group_name_H-M   'P 1'
#
loop_
_entity.id
_entity.type
_entity.pdbx_description
1 polymer ?
#
loop_
_entity_poly.entity_id
_entity_poly.type
_entity_poly.pdbx_seq_one_letter_code
_entity_poly.pdbx_strand_id
1 'polypeptide(L)'
;MTSLFKKPVIYNATATVDGDEDGFQRLKGFASVVIVLKRTPSTTITLGALALLDPSSIVPVTPLFSVNHKFKDSKWDMDFILPQRLLFRRELLENGRISFGTELNTESFYLNLNSSNLNGVYELNQLELKSGITYEYCFTPKIIAFVKGGVNNVVSARITKKGERTNRYIYDQKEDAQGYVRIGVSYNLFQKK
;
A
#
# COMPACT_ATOMS: atom_id res chain seq x y z
N MET A 1 20.44 14.02 10.35
CA MET A 1 19.21 14.42 9.65
C MET A 1 19.62 15.43 8.60
N THR A 2 19.48 15.09 7.33
CA THR A 2 19.81 15.98 6.22
C THR A 2 18.68 17.01 6.05
N SER A 3 19.01 18.25 5.71
CA SER A 3 18.03 19.28 5.45
C SER A 3 18.21 19.87 4.05
N LEU A 4 17.12 20.05 3.33
CA LEU A 4 17.07 20.75 2.05
C LEU A 4 16.18 21.99 2.23
N PHE A 5 16.69 23.18 1.86
CA PHE A 5 15.99 24.45 2.11
C PHE A 5 15.56 24.66 3.56
N LYS A 6 16.38 24.25 4.53
CA LYS A 6 16.07 24.27 5.98
C LYS A 6 14.88 23.38 6.38
N LYS A 7 14.43 22.47 5.50
CA LYS A 7 13.37 21.51 5.76
C LYS A 7 13.95 20.12 6.00
N PRO A 8 13.40 19.33 6.93
CA PRO A 8 13.83 17.96 7.16
C PRO A 8 13.57 17.08 5.91
N VAL A 9 14.54 16.26 5.57
CA VAL A 9 14.44 15.27 4.49
C VAL A 9 14.52 13.87 5.08
N ILE A 10 13.63 13.01 4.64
CA ILE A 10 13.54 11.60 5.03
C ILE A 10 13.87 10.76 3.82
N TYR A 11 14.80 9.83 3.96
CA TYR A 11 15.14 8.83 2.97
C TYR A 11 14.70 7.47 3.48
N ASN A 12 14.15 6.66 2.59
CA ASN A 12 13.81 5.28 2.88
C ASN A 12 14.27 4.40 1.71
N ALA A 13 14.79 3.22 2.04
CA ALA A 13 15.11 2.19 1.08
C ALA A 13 14.70 0.84 1.66
N THR A 14 14.07 0.01 0.85
CA THR A 14 13.61 -1.33 1.21
C THR A 14 13.98 -2.31 0.12
N ALA A 15 14.45 -3.48 0.51
CA ALA A 15 14.63 -4.63 -0.37
C ALA A 15 13.68 -5.73 0.09
N THR A 16 13.02 -6.38 -0.86
CA THR A 16 12.08 -7.47 -0.63
C THR A 16 12.46 -8.65 -1.49
N VAL A 17 12.53 -9.81 -0.87
CA VAL A 17 12.70 -11.08 -1.57
C VAL A 17 11.32 -11.66 -1.82
N ASP A 18 11.06 -11.99 -3.08
CA ASP A 18 9.81 -12.54 -3.54
C ASP A 18 10.03 -13.97 -4.02
N GLY A 19 9.09 -14.86 -3.72
CA GLY A 19 9.19 -16.28 -4.06
C GLY A 19 7.83 -16.96 -4.08
N ASP A 20 7.82 -18.18 -4.62
CA ASP A 20 6.67 -19.07 -4.67
C ASP A 20 7.09 -20.49 -4.20
N GLU A 21 6.29 -21.50 -4.48
CA GLU A 21 6.54 -22.89 -4.12
C GLU A 21 7.79 -23.48 -4.79
N ASP A 22 8.21 -22.93 -5.93
CA ASP A 22 9.42 -23.32 -6.65
C ASP A 22 10.69 -22.61 -6.13
N GLY A 23 10.54 -21.69 -5.14
CA GLY A 23 11.64 -21.04 -4.46
C GLY A 23 11.77 -19.53 -4.75
N PHE A 24 13.02 -19.05 -4.76
CA PHE A 24 13.33 -17.64 -5.00
C PHE A 24 12.96 -17.21 -6.43
N GLN A 25 12.13 -16.21 -6.56
CA GLN A 25 11.69 -15.68 -7.84
C GLN A 25 12.36 -14.36 -8.20
N ARG A 26 12.45 -13.41 -7.26
CA ARG A 26 12.97 -12.07 -7.56
C ARG A 26 13.39 -11.30 -6.32
N LEU A 27 14.35 -10.42 -6.48
CA LEU A 27 14.64 -9.32 -5.57
C LEU A 27 13.94 -8.07 -6.10
N LYS A 28 13.05 -7.50 -5.29
CA LYS A 28 12.37 -6.24 -5.52
C LYS A 28 12.87 -5.20 -4.53
N GLY A 29 12.66 -3.94 -4.81
CA GLY A 29 13.01 -2.90 -3.87
C GLY A 29 12.32 -1.59 -4.19
N PHE A 30 12.41 -0.67 -3.24
CA PHE A 30 12.05 0.72 -3.50
C PHE A 30 12.97 1.68 -2.74
N ALA A 31 13.14 2.86 -3.29
CA ALA A 31 13.79 3.98 -2.64
C ALA A 31 12.87 5.20 -2.67
N SER A 32 12.82 5.96 -1.60
CA SER A 32 12.05 7.19 -1.54
C SER A 32 12.79 8.33 -0.88
N VAL A 33 12.49 9.54 -1.32
CA VAL A 33 12.92 10.78 -0.71
C VAL A 33 11.70 11.67 -0.46
N VAL A 34 11.57 12.17 0.76
CA VAL A 34 10.44 12.97 1.20
C VAL A 34 10.91 14.19 1.98
N ILE A 35 10.42 15.36 1.61
CA ILE A 35 10.68 16.65 2.28
C ILE A 35 9.46 17.01 3.12
N VAL A 36 9.68 17.35 4.39
CA VAL A 36 8.61 17.83 5.27
C VAL A 36 8.41 19.33 5.03
N LEU A 37 7.34 19.68 4.32
CA LEU A 37 7.01 21.06 3.97
C LEU A 37 6.46 21.84 5.15
N LYS A 38 5.56 21.18 5.93
CA LYS A 38 4.91 21.77 7.12
C LYS A 38 4.78 20.70 8.20
N ARG A 39 5.04 21.09 9.44
CA ARG A 39 4.81 20.26 10.62
C ARG A 39 4.32 21.11 11.77
N THR A 40 3.07 20.90 12.17
CA THR A 40 2.43 21.50 13.35
C THR A 40 1.82 20.38 14.20
N PRO A 41 1.35 20.64 15.42
CA PRO A 41 0.68 19.63 16.24
C PRO A 41 -0.56 18.99 15.57
N SER A 42 -1.24 19.74 14.67
CA SER A 42 -2.43 19.25 13.97
C SER A 42 -2.22 18.88 12.51
N THR A 43 -1.12 19.30 11.87
CA THR A 43 -0.96 19.11 10.43
C THR A 43 0.47 18.80 10.07
N THR A 44 0.68 17.72 9.31
CA THR A 44 1.94 17.41 8.65
C THR A 44 1.71 17.33 7.13
N ILE A 45 2.53 18.05 6.36
CA ILE A 45 2.49 18.05 4.89
C ILE A 45 3.87 17.64 4.39
N THR A 46 3.91 16.68 3.49
CA THR A 46 5.15 16.21 2.87
C THR A 46 5.04 16.17 1.35
N LEU A 47 6.18 16.31 0.68
CA LEU A 47 6.31 16.16 -0.77
C LEU A 47 7.56 15.32 -1.07
N GLY A 48 7.47 14.44 -2.05
CA GLY A 48 8.61 13.59 -2.38
C GLY A 48 8.42 12.78 -3.66
N ALA A 49 9.26 11.78 -3.80
CA ALA A 49 9.18 10.80 -4.88
C ALA A 49 9.57 9.40 -4.36
N LEU A 50 8.98 8.39 -4.98
CA LEU A 50 9.24 6.98 -4.79
C LEU A 50 9.72 6.40 -6.10
N ALA A 51 10.82 5.66 -6.08
CA ALA A 51 11.29 4.84 -7.19
C ALA A 51 11.14 3.36 -6.83
N LEU A 52 10.48 2.58 -7.68
CA LEU A 52 10.34 1.14 -7.55
C LEU A 52 11.41 0.45 -8.40
N LEU A 53 12.18 -0.42 -7.76
CA LEU A 53 13.20 -1.26 -8.39
C LEU A 53 12.59 -2.63 -8.71
N ASP A 54 11.57 -2.60 -9.57
CA ASP A 54 10.87 -3.77 -10.05
C ASP A 54 10.49 -3.56 -11.51
N PRO A 55 11.03 -4.36 -12.45
CA PRO A 55 10.70 -4.26 -13.88
C PRO A 55 9.22 -4.45 -14.19
N SER A 56 8.51 -5.24 -13.37
CA SER A 56 7.07 -5.49 -13.51
C SER A 56 6.19 -4.37 -12.93
N SER A 57 6.78 -3.36 -12.31
CA SER A 57 6.02 -2.25 -11.77
C SER A 57 5.29 -1.47 -12.86
N ILE A 58 4.00 -1.24 -12.65
CA ILE A 58 3.15 -0.44 -13.54
C ILE A 58 3.63 1.02 -13.59
N VAL A 59 4.08 1.52 -12.43
CA VAL A 59 4.55 2.90 -12.28
C VAL A 59 5.90 2.91 -11.56
N PRO A 60 7.03 2.90 -12.30
CA PRO A 60 8.36 2.77 -11.68
C PRO A 60 8.78 3.99 -10.86
N VAL A 61 8.27 5.18 -11.18
CA VAL A 61 8.53 6.41 -10.41
C VAL A 61 7.21 7.10 -10.13
N THR A 62 6.96 7.40 -8.86
CA THR A 62 5.69 7.95 -8.39
C THR A 62 5.94 9.19 -7.56
N PRO A 63 5.32 10.34 -7.86
CA PRO A 63 5.33 11.48 -6.97
C PRO A 63 4.59 11.13 -5.67
N LEU A 64 5.14 11.55 -4.54
CA LEU A 64 4.53 11.39 -3.22
C LEU A 64 4.09 12.75 -2.70
N PHE A 65 2.84 12.85 -2.31
CA PHE A 65 2.32 13.99 -1.57
C PHE A 65 1.49 13.48 -0.41
N SER A 66 1.75 13.97 0.80
CA SER A 66 0.93 13.56 1.93
C SER A 66 0.45 14.73 2.77
N VAL A 67 -0.75 14.57 3.30
CA VAL A 67 -1.35 15.44 4.30
C VAL A 67 -1.92 14.57 5.42
N ASN A 68 -1.36 14.72 6.61
CA ASN A 68 -1.97 14.17 7.82
C ASN A 68 -2.52 15.36 8.62
N HIS A 69 -3.83 15.36 8.89
CA HIS A 69 -4.50 16.49 9.54
C HIS A 69 -5.47 16.01 10.62
N LYS A 70 -5.30 16.54 11.83
CA LYS A 70 -6.25 16.39 12.94
C LYS A 70 -7.20 17.57 12.93
N PHE A 71 -8.49 17.29 12.74
CA PHE A 71 -9.51 18.34 12.72
C PHE A 71 -9.68 18.93 14.12
N LYS A 72 -9.69 20.25 14.18
CA LYS A 72 -9.91 20.98 15.43
C LYS A 72 -11.32 20.70 15.95
N ASP A 73 -11.45 20.54 17.25
CA ASP A 73 -12.73 20.25 17.93
C ASP A 73 -13.43 18.96 17.46
N SER A 74 -12.69 18.07 16.84
CA SER A 74 -13.15 16.80 16.33
C SER A 74 -12.20 15.67 16.71
N LYS A 75 -12.72 14.46 16.90
CA LYS A 75 -11.92 13.24 17.08
C LYS A 75 -11.51 12.60 15.75
N TRP A 76 -11.75 13.28 14.63
CA TRP A 76 -11.39 12.79 13.29
C TRP A 76 -9.99 13.23 12.89
N ASP A 77 -9.27 12.31 12.28
CA ASP A 77 -7.99 12.52 11.59
C ASP A 77 -8.17 12.19 10.11
N MET A 78 -7.56 12.99 9.24
CA MET A 78 -7.41 12.68 7.82
C MET A 78 -5.99 12.22 7.56
N ASP A 79 -5.84 11.08 6.89
CA ASP A 79 -4.58 10.53 6.41
C ASP A 79 -4.65 10.40 4.89
N PHE A 80 -4.08 11.36 4.19
CA PHE A 80 -4.01 11.42 2.74
C PHE A 80 -2.58 11.20 2.29
N ILE A 81 -2.34 10.18 1.49
CA ILE A 81 -1.05 9.86 0.86
C ILE A 81 -1.30 9.55 -0.61
N LEU A 82 -0.92 10.46 -1.49
CA LEU A 82 -1.04 10.26 -2.94
C LEU A 82 0.15 9.44 -3.45
N PRO A 83 -0.07 8.41 -4.30
CA PRO A 83 -1.34 7.91 -4.80
C PRO A 83 -1.99 6.83 -3.90
N GLN A 84 -1.41 6.52 -2.75
CA GLN A 84 -1.65 5.28 -2.01
C GLN A 84 -3.03 5.23 -1.31
N ARG A 85 -3.44 6.33 -0.61
CA ARG A 85 -4.66 6.27 0.21
C ARG A 85 -5.21 7.63 0.59
N LEU A 86 -6.52 7.64 0.86
CA LEU A 86 -7.25 8.66 1.59
C LEU A 86 -8.10 7.99 2.64
N LEU A 87 -7.77 8.19 3.91
CA LEU A 87 -8.49 7.62 5.05
C LEU A 87 -8.91 8.72 6.02
N PHE A 88 -10.11 8.61 6.52
CA PHE A 88 -10.60 9.33 7.69
C PHE A 88 -10.68 8.37 8.86
N ARG A 89 -10.09 8.73 9.99
CA ARG A 89 -9.98 7.89 11.17
C ARG A 89 -10.57 8.60 12.37
N ARG A 90 -11.17 7.84 13.28
CA ARG A 90 -11.68 8.34 14.54
C ARG A 90 -11.50 7.30 15.63
N GLU A 91 -11.07 7.72 16.80
CA GLU A 91 -11.16 6.90 18.00
C GLU A 91 -12.62 6.67 18.36
N LEU A 92 -12.98 5.41 18.59
CA LEU A 92 -14.32 4.97 18.92
C LEU A 92 -14.23 4.04 20.13
N LEU A 93 -14.97 4.36 21.20
CA LEU A 93 -14.84 3.70 22.50
C LEU A 93 -13.42 3.88 23.10
N GLU A 94 -13.10 3.19 24.19
CA GLU A 94 -11.81 3.37 24.90
C GLU A 94 -10.63 2.78 24.14
N ASN A 95 -10.84 1.63 23.45
CA ASN A 95 -9.78 0.86 22.80
C ASN A 95 -10.04 0.61 21.31
N GLY A 96 -11.04 1.27 20.73
CA GLY A 96 -11.45 1.07 19.34
C GLY A 96 -11.07 2.24 18.46
N ARG A 97 -10.90 1.94 17.16
CA ARG A 97 -10.70 2.93 16.12
C ARG A 97 -11.50 2.53 14.88
N ILE A 98 -12.28 3.44 14.35
CA ILE A 98 -12.94 3.30 13.07
C ILE A 98 -12.21 4.12 12.02
N SER A 99 -12.06 3.58 10.83
CA SER A 99 -11.58 4.31 9.66
C SER A 99 -12.45 4.00 8.45
N PHE A 100 -12.59 4.96 7.56
CA PHE A 100 -13.21 4.76 6.25
C PHE A 100 -12.42 5.52 5.19
N GLY A 101 -12.49 5.03 3.96
CA GLY A 101 -11.81 5.67 2.85
C GLY A 101 -11.41 4.70 1.75
N THR A 102 -10.37 5.07 1.01
CA THR A 102 -9.93 4.38 -0.19
C THR A 102 -8.42 4.15 -0.13
N GLU A 103 -7.99 2.96 -0.57
CA GLU A 103 -6.57 2.55 -0.63
C GLU A 103 -6.28 1.95 -2.01
N LEU A 104 -5.20 2.38 -2.62
CA LEU A 104 -4.67 1.80 -3.84
C LEU A 104 -3.64 0.74 -3.46
N ASN A 105 -3.87 -0.51 -3.87
CA ASN A 105 -3.01 -1.64 -3.60
C ASN A 105 -2.50 -2.23 -4.91
N THR A 106 -1.30 -2.77 -4.88
CA THR A 106 -0.75 -3.58 -5.97
C THR A 106 -0.49 -4.98 -5.43
N GLU A 107 -1.03 -5.98 -6.09
CA GLU A 107 -0.80 -7.40 -5.79
C GLU A 107 -0.14 -8.07 -6.99
N SER A 108 0.80 -8.97 -6.74
CA SER A 108 1.49 -9.74 -7.78
C SER A 108 1.46 -11.21 -7.43
N PHE A 109 1.12 -12.05 -8.41
CA PHE A 109 1.07 -13.50 -8.28
C PHE A 109 1.90 -14.13 -9.39
N TYR A 110 2.66 -15.18 -9.07
CA TYR A 110 3.35 -16.01 -10.06
C TYR A 110 2.41 -17.11 -10.52
N LEU A 111 2.36 -17.33 -11.83
CA LEU A 111 1.54 -18.33 -12.50
C LEU A 111 2.47 -19.24 -13.30
N ASN A 112 2.58 -20.50 -12.89
CA ASN A 112 3.29 -21.50 -13.66
C ASN A 112 2.33 -22.11 -14.69
N LEU A 113 2.42 -21.66 -15.94
CA LEU A 113 1.53 -22.09 -17.02
C LEU A 113 2.22 -23.15 -17.87
N ASN A 114 1.53 -24.26 -18.07
CA ASN A 114 2.00 -25.37 -18.88
C ASN A 114 0.91 -25.74 -19.91
N SER A 115 0.73 -24.87 -20.91
CA SER A 115 -0.21 -25.07 -21.99
C SER A 115 0.49 -24.97 -23.34
N SER A 116 -0.14 -25.46 -24.41
CA SER A 116 0.43 -25.46 -25.78
C SER A 116 0.86 -24.05 -26.26
N ASN A 117 0.24 -22.99 -25.80
CA ASN A 117 0.50 -21.62 -26.24
C ASN A 117 1.23 -20.75 -25.20
N LEU A 118 1.18 -21.14 -23.93
CA LEU A 118 1.80 -20.42 -22.82
C LEU A 118 2.56 -21.42 -21.95
N ASN A 119 3.89 -21.39 -22.04
CA ASN A 119 4.75 -22.26 -21.27
C ASN A 119 5.77 -21.44 -20.48
N GLY A 120 5.88 -21.72 -19.17
CA GLY A 120 6.80 -21.09 -18.26
C GLY A 120 6.12 -20.24 -17.18
N VAL A 121 6.93 -19.43 -16.49
CA VAL A 121 6.46 -18.61 -15.37
C VAL A 121 6.00 -17.25 -15.88
N TYR A 122 4.78 -16.91 -15.52
CA TYR A 122 4.13 -15.62 -15.78
C TYR A 122 3.87 -14.90 -14.49
N GLU A 123 3.61 -13.60 -14.56
CA GLU A 123 3.31 -12.74 -13.43
C GLU A 123 2.01 -12.00 -13.71
N LEU A 124 1.02 -12.22 -12.85
CA LEU A 124 -0.21 -11.43 -12.81
C LEU A 124 0.00 -10.25 -11.86
N ASN A 125 -0.04 -9.05 -12.41
CA ASN A 125 0.04 -7.81 -11.64
C ASN A 125 -1.33 -7.13 -11.63
N GLN A 126 -1.88 -6.93 -10.44
CA GLN A 126 -3.17 -6.29 -10.23
C GLN A 126 -2.99 -4.97 -9.49
N LEU A 127 -3.64 -3.93 -10.01
CA LEU A 127 -3.79 -2.64 -9.34
C LEU A 127 -5.24 -2.52 -8.90
N GLU A 128 -5.44 -2.42 -7.60
CA GLU A 128 -6.75 -2.46 -6.98
C GLU A 128 -7.05 -1.20 -6.18
N LEU A 129 -8.27 -0.70 -6.30
CA LEU A 129 -8.81 0.41 -5.50
C LEU A 129 -9.81 -0.15 -4.49
N LYS A 130 -9.37 -0.30 -3.24
CA LYS A 130 -10.20 -0.82 -2.14
C LYS A 130 -10.82 0.34 -1.36
N SER A 131 -12.15 0.46 -1.41
CA SER A 131 -12.91 1.45 -0.65
C SER A 131 -13.74 0.76 0.42
N GLY A 132 -13.70 1.24 1.66
CA GLY A 132 -14.43 0.55 2.71
C GLY A 132 -14.25 1.17 4.10
N ILE A 133 -14.71 0.39 5.08
CA ILE A 133 -14.67 0.71 6.50
C ILE A 133 -13.84 -0.34 7.22
N THR A 134 -12.99 0.11 8.14
CA THR A 134 -12.22 -0.76 9.03
C THR A 134 -12.55 -0.39 10.48
N TYR A 135 -12.82 -1.38 11.29
CA TYR A 135 -12.87 -1.24 12.75
C TYR A 135 -11.72 -2.03 13.36
N GLU A 136 -10.93 -1.37 14.19
CA GLU A 136 -9.81 -1.94 14.91
C GLU A 136 -10.08 -1.88 16.41
N TYR A 137 -9.78 -2.95 17.12
CA TYR A 137 -9.90 -3.01 18.57
C TYR A 137 -8.59 -3.47 19.21
N CYS A 138 -8.09 -2.67 20.13
CA CYS A 138 -6.85 -2.92 20.85
C CYS A 138 -7.15 -3.69 22.15
N PHE A 139 -7.03 -5.02 22.11
CA PHE A 139 -7.22 -5.87 23.30
C PHE A 139 -6.14 -5.62 24.35
N THR A 140 -4.91 -5.47 23.88
CA THR A 140 -3.75 -5.11 24.68
C THR A 140 -2.85 -4.21 23.84
N PRO A 141 -1.88 -3.49 24.43
CA PRO A 141 -0.93 -2.71 23.66
C PRO A 141 -0.15 -3.52 22.61
N LYS A 142 -0.19 -4.85 22.70
CA LYS A 142 0.49 -5.77 21.75
C LYS A 142 -0.46 -6.45 20.77
N ILE A 143 -1.75 -6.55 21.07
CA ILE A 143 -2.71 -7.32 20.28
C ILE A 143 -3.81 -6.40 19.77
N ILE A 144 -3.90 -6.27 18.45
CA ILE A 144 -4.94 -5.50 17.76
C ILE A 144 -5.68 -6.46 16.84
N ALA A 145 -6.99 -6.59 17.01
CA ALA A 145 -7.85 -7.25 16.03
C ALA A 145 -8.53 -6.21 15.14
N PHE A 146 -8.82 -6.58 13.91
CA PHE A 146 -9.55 -5.72 12.99
C PHE A 146 -10.56 -6.51 12.14
N VAL A 147 -11.60 -5.82 11.76
CA VAL A 147 -12.50 -6.21 10.69
C VAL A 147 -12.57 -5.09 9.65
N LYS A 148 -12.42 -5.44 8.39
CA LYS A 148 -12.48 -4.52 7.25
C LYS A 148 -13.48 -5.06 6.23
N GLY A 149 -14.34 -4.20 5.71
CA GLY A 149 -15.30 -4.55 4.66
C GLY A 149 -15.51 -3.40 3.70
N GLY A 150 -15.83 -3.73 2.46
CA GLY A 150 -16.01 -2.71 1.43
C GLY A 150 -16.12 -3.28 0.04
N VAL A 151 -15.73 -2.45 -0.94
CA VAL A 151 -15.73 -2.77 -2.37
C VAL A 151 -14.31 -2.69 -2.91
N ASN A 152 -13.92 -3.69 -3.67
CA ASN A 152 -12.67 -3.76 -4.43
C ASN A 152 -12.97 -3.52 -5.92
N ASN A 153 -12.29 -2.54 -6.51
CA ASN A 153 -12.32 -2.31 -7.96
C ASN A 153 -10.93 -2.62 -8.52
N VAL A 154 -10.84 -3.57 -9.44
CA VAL A 154 -9.60 -3.88 -10.16
C VAL A 154 -9.44 -2.86 -11.28
N VAL A 155 -8.50 -1.94 -11.09
CA VAL A 155 -8.21 -0.85 -12.05
C VAL A 155 -7.44 -1.40 -13.25
N SER A 156 -6.54 -2.37 -13.02
CA SER A 156 -5.76 -3.03 -14.05
C SER A 156 -5.32 -4.40 -13.55
N ALA A 157 -5.49 -5.43 -14.37
CA ALA A 157 -4.97 -6.77 -14.13
C ALA A 157 -4.25 -7.24 -15.39
N ARG A 158 -2.91 -7.38 -15.32
CA ARG A 158 -2.08 -7.69 -16.48
C ARG A 158 -1.24 -8.92 -16.25
N ILE A 159 -1.22 -9.80 -17.24
CA ILE A 159 -0.35 -10.96 -17.27
C ILE A 159 0.84 -10.65 -18.18
N THR A 160 2.04 -10.75 -17.62
CA THR A 160 3.30 -10.60 -18.34
C THR A 160 4.14 -11.86 -18.16
N LYS A 161 5.07 -12.12 -19.07
CA LYS A 161 6.09 -13.14 -18.81
C LYS A 161 7.01 -12.65 -17.69
N LYS A 162 7.41 -13.55 -16.81
CA LYS A 162 8.29 -13.21 -15.67
C LYS A 162 9.53 -12.43 -16.13
N GLY A 163 9.77 -11.29 -15.47
CA GLY A 163 10.91 -10.42 -15.78
C GLY A 163 10.69 -9.42 -16.90
N GLU A 164 9.57 -9.47 -17.61
CA GLU A 164 9.23 -8.48 -18.62
C GLU A 164 8.53 -7.26 -18.00
N ARG A 165 8.59 -6.14 -18.73
CA ARG A 165 7.92 -4.91 -18.32
C ARG A 165 6.40 -5.04 -18.47
N THR A 166 5.65 -4.42 -17.59
CA THR A 166 4.17 -4.44 -17.58
C THR A 166 3.52 -3.89 -18.86
N ASN A 167 4.25 -3.11 -19.68
CA ASN A 167 3.75 -2.68 -20.98
C ASN A 167 3.79 -3.78 -22.06
N ARG A 168 4.48 -4.91 -21.82
CA ARG A 168 4.52 -6.09 -22.67
C ARG A 168 3.59 -7.19 -22.18
N TYR A 169 2.38 -6.79 -21.79
CA TYR A 169 1.39 -7.74 -21.30
C TYR A 169 0.85 -8.63 -22.44
N ILE A 170 0.57 -9.86 -22.08
CA ILE A 170 -0.07 -10.84 -22.96
C ILE A 170 -1.59 -10.73 -22.85
N TYR A 171 -2.07 -10.37 -21.66
CA TYR A 171 -3.47 -10.27 -21.34
C TYR A 171 -3.72 -9.10 -20.40
N ASP A 172 -4.78 -8.34 -20.65
CA ASP A 172 -5.25 -7.24 -19.79
C ASP A 172 -6.74 -7.51 -19.49
N GLN A 173 -7.06 -7.72 -18.22
CA GLN A 173 -8.41 -8.02 -17.76
C GLN A 173 -8.98 -6.85 -16.99
N LYS A 174 -10.23 -6.53 -17.28
CA LYS A 174 -11.05 -5.68 -16.43
C LYS A 174 -12.00 -6.56 -15.64
N GLU A 175 -12.12 -6.30 -14.37
CA GLU A 175 -13.02 -7.02 -13.48
C GLU A 175 -14.08 -6.07 -12.94
N ASP A 176 -15.27 -6.60 -12.73
CA ASP A 176 -16.35 -5.86 -12.06
C ASP A 176 -16.01 -5.65 -10.58
N ALA A 177 -16.62 -4.62 -10.01
CA ALA A 177 -16.46 -4.33 -8.58
C ALA A 177 -16.95 -5.49 -7.71
N GLN A 178 -16.13 -5.89 -6.74
CA GLN A 178 -16.39 -7.03 -5.85
C GLN A 178 -16.48 -6.57 -4.39
N GLY A 179 -17.47 -7.09 -3.66
CA GLY A 179 -17.53 -6.93 -2.22
C GLY A 179 -16.45 -7.78 -1.52
N TYR A 180 -15.84 -7.24 -0.46
CA TYR A 180 -14.89 -8.00 0.34
C TYR A 180 -15.10 -7.82 1.84
N VAL A 181 -14.74 -8.84 2.60
CA VAL A 181 -14.61 -8.80 4.06
C VAL A 181 -13.27 -9.41 4.44
N ARG A 182 -12.56 -8.76 5.36
CA ARG A 182 -11.28 -9.22 5.90
C ARG A 182 -11.28 -9.11 7.41
N ILE A 183 -10.86 -10.18 8.08
CA ILE A 183 -10.66 -10.22 9.52
C ILE A 183 -9.19 -10.55 9.79
N GLY A 184 -8.60 -9.93 10.78
CA GLY A 184 -7.21 -10.22 11.12
C GLY A 184 -6.85 -9.81 12.53
N VAL A 185 -5.72 -10.35 12.99
CA VAL A 185 -5.10 -10.02 14.26
C VAL A 185 -3.66 -9.64 14.00
N SER A 186 -3.22 -8.53 14.58
CA SER A 186 -1.85 -8.05 14.54
C SER A 186 -1.22 -8.18 15.92
N TYR A 187 -0.02 -8.75 15.99
CA TYR A 187 0.78 -8.84 17.21
C TYR A 187 2.06 -8.01 17.08
N ASN A 188 2.26 -7.08 18.00
CA ASN A 188 3.46 -6.24 18.05
C ASN A 188 4.51 -6.86 18.95
N LEU A 189 5.59 -7.37 18.38
CA LEU A 189 6.71 -8.00 19.08
C LEU A 189 7.54 -7.00 19.88
N PHE A 190 7.68 -5.77 19.38
CA PHE A 190 8.57 -4.75 19.95
C PHE A 190 7.79 -3.53 20.40
N GLN A 191 7.45 -3.48 21.67
CA GLN A 191 6.93 -2.27 22.28
C GLN A 191 8.06 -1.52 22.98
N LYS A 192 8.40 -0.32 22.50
CA LYS A 192 9.18 0.60 23.30
C LYS A 192 8.33 1.02 24.52
N LYS A 193 8.85 0.73 25.72
CA LYS A 193 8.34 1.32 26.97
C LYS A 193 8.49 2.83 26.96
#